data_541737c6f971f801fc8987f8cc0ea423
#
_entry.id   541737c6f971f801fc8987f8cc0ea423
#
_cell.length_a   1.000
_cell.length_b   1.000
_cell.length_c   1.000
_cell.angle_alpha   90.00
_cell.angle_beta   90.00
_cell.angle_gamma   90.00
#
_symmetry.space_group_name_H-M   'P 1'
#
loop_
_entity.id
_entity.type
_entity.pdbx_description
1 polymer ?
#
loop_
_entity_poly.entity_id
_entity_poly.type
_entity_poly.pdbx_seq_one_letter_code
_entity_poly.pdbx_strand_id
1 'polypeptide(L)'
;MKNSVSVAFIGFGEVGRTFATGFRMTPGLSLAAYDILLDDPVRGEPLRQAAGPLDVTLREAAARAAAGADIVFSAVTASDVMTVAEEAAGYIRAGQFFVDVNSASPNTKKAAAALIEAKGGRYVEAAVMAPVRAPGLAVPILAGGPHAAAAADLLNPLGMAITPVATEFGRASAMKLCRSIMIKGIEALIVDASRAAAAFDVEAEVYGSLGETFPSIDWRALAAMMAERVATHGIRRAAEMREAADMIAELGLDPELSRAVANAQQRGARPK
;
A
#
# COMPACT_ATOMS: atom_id res chain seq x y z
N MET A 1 20.79 -6.50 -26.62
CA MET A 1 19.74 -5.94 -25.72
C MET A 1 19.23 -7.10 -24.88
N LYS A 2 19.17 -6.98 -23.53
CA LYS A 2 18.56 -8.01 -22.67
C LYS A 2 17.11 -8.15 -23.09
N ASN A 3 16.73 -9.27 -23.71
CA ASN A 3 15.34 -9.52 -24.17
C ASN A 3 14.40 -9.97 -23.05
N SER A 4 14.82 -9.91 -21.79
CA SER A 4 14.04 -10.34 -20.64
C SER A 4 14.19 -9.37 -19.46
N VAL A 5 13.08 -8.90 -18.91
CA VAL A 5 13.03 -8.13 -17.67
C VAL A 5 12.94 -9.09 -16.49
N SER A 6 13.69 -8.82 -15.43
CA SER A 6 13.68 -9.62 -14.21
C SER A 6 13.16 -8.82 -13.02
N VAL A 7 12.20 -9.38 -12.31
CA VAL A 7 11.51 -8.75 -11.17
C VAL A 7 11.72 -9.59 -9.92
N ALA A 8 12.07 -8.92 -8.82
CA ALA A 8 12.13 -9.53 -7.51
C ALA A 8 11.10 -8.89 -6.56
N PHE A 9 10.56 -9.68 -5.65
CA PHE A 9 9.69 -9.22 -4.57
C PHE A 9 10.38 -9.48 -3.23
N ILE A 10 10.54 -8.42 -2.44
CA ILE A 10 10.86 -8.49 -1.01
C ILE A 10 9.55 -8.28 -0.26
N GLY A 11 9.05 -9.37 0.34
CA GLY A 11 7.66 -9.52 0.76
C GLY A 11 6.80 -10.18 -0.33
N PHE A 12 6.34 -11.40 -0.07
CA PHE A 12 5.51 -12.19 -0.98
C PHE A 12 4.10 -12.42 -0.42
N GLY A 13 3.59 -11.39 0.29
CA GLY A 13 2.24 -11.34 0.83
C GLY A 13 1.18 -11.08 -0.25
N GLU A 14 0.10 -10.38 0.11
CA GLU A 14 -1.02 -10.09 -0.80
C GLU A 14 -0.57 -9.29 -2.04
N VAL A 15 0.19 -8.21 -1.84
CA VAL A 15 0.64 -7.34 -2.95
C VAL A 15 1.61 -8.06 -3.86
N GLY A 16 2.66 -8.70 -3.30
CA GLY A 16 3.66 -9.42 -4.09
C GLY A 16 3.05 -10.51 -4.95
N ARG A 17 2.15 -11.34 -4.38
CA ARG A 17 1.45 -12.40 -5.12
C ARG A 17 0.49 -11.86 -6.17
N THR A 18 -0.21 -10.76 -5.88
CA THR A 18 -1.12 -10.14 -6.86
C THR A 18 -0.34 -9.60 -8.06
N PHE A 19 0.78 -8.92 -7.82
CA PHE A 19 1.61 -8.42 -8.91
C PHE A 19 2.28 -9.55 -9.68
N ALA A 20 2.79 -10.57 -9.00
CA ALA A 20 3.33 -11.77 -9.65
C ALA A 20 2.28 -12.46 -10.55
N THR A 21 1.02 -12.53 -10.11
CA THR A 21 -0.08 -13.07 -10.92
C THR A 21 -0.26 -12.32 -12.23
N GLY A 22 -0.17 -11.00 -12.21
CA GLY A 22 -0.26 -10.19 -13.43
C GLY A 22 0.98 -10.34 -14.32
N PHE A 23 2.16 -10.29 -13.74
CA PHE A 23 3.42 -10.38 -14.48
C PHE A 23 3.69 -11.73 -15.13
N ARG A 24 3.21 -12.85 -14.55
CA ARG A 24 3.43 -14.19 -15.12
C ARG A 24 2.98 -14.35 -16.56
N MET A 25 2.03 -13.53 -17.01
CA MET A 25 1.50 -13.56 -18.37
C MET A 25 2.39 -12.81 -19.38
N THR A 26 3.45 -12.15 -18.91
CA THR A 26 4.36 -11.39 -19.77
C THR A 26 5.51 -12.29 -20.25
N PRO A 27 5.59 -12.57 -21.58
CA PRO A 27 6.65 -13.41 -22.12
C PRO A 27 8.06 -12.85 -21.84
N GLY A 28 8.98 -13.72 -21.44
CA GLY A 28 10.37 -13.34 -21.17
C GLY A 28 10.61 -12.60 -19.85
N LEU A 29 9.62 -12.51 -18.98
CA LEU A 29 9.77 -11.94 -17.65
C LEU A 29 10.07 -13.05 -16.63
N SER A 30 11.10 -12.87 -15.82
CA SER A 30 11.45 -13.81 -14.75
C SER A 30 11.10 -13.22 -13.38
N LEU A 31 10.55 -14.05 -12.49
CA LEU A 31 10.10 -13.65 -11.17
C LEU A 31 10.88 -14.37 -10.07
N ALA A 32 11.35 -13.62 -9.08
CA ALA A 32 11.91 -14.16 -7.84
C ALA A 32 11.24 -13.51 -6.63
N ALA A 33 11.23 -14.18 -5.49
CA ALA A 33 10.71 -13.58 -4.26
C ALA A 33 11.47 -14.09 -3.03
N TYR A 34 11.49 -13.25 -2.02
CA TYR A 34 11.84 -13.58 -0.64
C TYR A 34 10.77 -13.02 0.29
N ASP A 35 10.47 -13.77 1.33
CA ASP A 35 9.61 -13.33 2.43
C ASP A 35 10.15 -13.93 3.72
N ILE A 36 10.20 -13.13 4.79
CA ILE A 36 10.71 -13.57 6.09
C ILE A 36 9.94 -14.76 6.67
N LEU A 37 8.68 -14.94 6.27
CA LEU A 37 7.88 -16.10 6.68
C LEU A 37 8.37 -17.42 6.08
N LEU A 38 9.22 -17.39 5.05
CA LEU A 38 9.80 -18.62 4.47
C LEU A 38 10.73 -19.33 5.44
N ASP A 39 11.26 -18.66 6.45
CA ASP A 39 12.09 -19.26 7.50
C ASP A 39 11.25 -20.10 8.48
N ASP A 40 9.94 -19.90 8.53
CA ASP A 40 8.99 -20.66 9.32
C ASP A 40 8.33 -21.77 8.46
N PRO A 41 8.47 -23.06 8.84
CA PRO A 41 7.88 -24.16 8.07
C PRO A 41 6.36 -24.08 7.91
N VAL A 42 5.65 -23.59 8.93
CA VAL A 42 4.18 -23.51 8.94
C VAL A 42 3.69 -22.24 8.25
N ARG A 43 4.21 -21.09 8.66
CA ARG A 43 3.79 -19.79 8.12
C ARG A 43 4.25 -19.54 6.69
N GLY A 44 5.36 -20.14 6.27
CA GLY A 44 5.89 -20.06 4.91
C GLY A 44 5.20 -21.00 3.93
N GLU A 45 4.51 -22.04 4.41
CA GLU A 45 3.90 -23.05 3.53
C GLU A 45 2.88 -22.45 2.53
N PRO A 46 1.97 -21.55 2.91
CA PRO A 46 1.07 -20.90 1.95
C PRO A 46 1.80 -20.07 0.87
N LEU A 47 2.99 -19.53 1.19
CA LEU A 47 3.81 -18.80 0.22
C LEU A 47 4.49 -19.74 -0.75
N ARG A 48 5.02 -20.88 -0.26
CA ARG A 48 5.61 -21.93 -1.09
C ARG A 48 4.59 -22.52 -2.06
N GLN A 49 3.39 -22.82 -1.58
CA GLN A 49 2.29 -23.31 -2.42
C GLN A 49 1.84 -22.31 -3.50
N ALA A 50 1.86 -21.03 -3.18
CA ALA A 50 1.48 -19.98 -4.13
C ALA A 50 2.53 -19.71 -5.22
N ALA A 51 3.81 -19.95 -4.95
CA ALA A 51 4.91 -19.59 -5.85
C ALA A 51 4.94 -20.42 -7.14
N GLY A 52 4.72 -21.75 -7.03
CA GLY A 52 4.77 -22.66 -8.18
C GLY A 52 3.80 -22.28 -9.31
N PRO A 53 2.49 -22.14 -9.03
CA PRO A 53 1.51 -21.70 -10.04
C PRO A 53 1.77 -20.31 -10.64
N LEU A 54 2.56 -19.48 -9.96
CA LEU A 54 2.92 -18.13 -10.41
C LEU A 54 4.27 -18.07 -11.14
N ASP A 55 4.96 -19.19 -11.27
CA ASP A 55 6.32 -19.29 -11.83
C ASP A 55 7.32 -18.34 -11.12
N VAL A 56 7.20 -18.26 -9.78
CA VAL A 56 8.06 -17.45 -8.92
C VAL A 56 9.12 -18.32 -8.28
N THR A 57 10.39 -18.00 -8.50
CA THR A 57 11.51 -18.63 -7.82
C THR A 57 11.67 -18.05 -6.42
N LEU A 58 11.32 -18.81 -5.39
CA LEU A 58 11.57 -18.43 -4.00
C LEU A 58 13.08 -18.53 -3.68
N ARG A 59 13.57 -17.58 -2.90
CA ARG A 59 14.97 -17.51 -2.45
C ARG A 59 15.03 -17.49 -0.92
N GLU A 60 16.14 -17.94 -0.40
CA GLU A 60 16.42 -18.03 1.03
C GLU A 60 16.82 -16.68 1.67
N ALA A 61 17.05 -15.63 0.86
CA ALA A 61 17.39 -14.31 1.36
C ALA A 61 16.99 -13.22 0.36
N ALA A 62 16.71 -12.01 0.86
CA ALA A 62 16.37 -10.83 0.07
C ALA A 62 17.47 -10.51 -0.97
N ALA A 63 18.74 -10.53 -0.56
CA ALA A 63 19.87 -10.32 -1.45
C ALA A 63 19.91 -11.34 -2.61
N ARG A 64 19.53 -12.59 -2.36
CA ARG A 64 19.48 -13.63 -3.39
C ARG A 64 18.32 -13.45 -4.35
N ALA A 65 17.18 -12.96 -3.86
CA ALA A 65 16.05 -12.62 -4.72
C ALA A 65 16.39 -11.43 -5.62
N ALA A 66 17.03 -10.39 -5.08
CA ALA A 66 17.41 -9.18 -5.79
C ALA A 66 18.59 -9.35 -6.76
N ALA A 67 19.43 -10.39 -6.60
CA ALA A 67 20.75 -10.51 -7.25
C ALA A 67 20.72 -10.50 -8.79
N GLY A 68 19.66 -10.81 -9.45
CA GLY A 68 19.57 -10.80 -10.93
C GLY A 68 18.51 -9.83 -11.43
N ALA A 69 17.76 -9.22 -10.54
CA ALA A 69 16.59 -8.43 -10.89
C ALA A 69 16.98 -7.06 -11.48
N ASP A 70 16.22 -6.63 -12.46
CA ASP A 70 16.24 -5.25 -12.96
C ASP A 70 15.37 -4.35 -12.06
N ILE A 71 14.34 -4.93 -11.47
CA ILE A 71 13.36 -4.25 -10.60
C ILE A 71 13.18 -5.07 -9.32
N VAL A 72 13.27 -4.40 -8.16
CA VAL A 72 12.98 -4.96 -6.84
C VAL A 72 11.76 -4.24 -6.28
N PHE A 73 10.68 -4.97 -6.04
CA PHE A 73 9.53 -4.46 -5.30
C PHE A 73 9.71 -4.73 -3.81
N SER A 74 9.59 -3.70 -2.98
CA SER A 74 9.42 -3.84 -1.53
C SER A 74 7.93 -3.82 -1.22
N ALA A 75 7.39 -4.95 -0.75
CA ALA A 75 5.97 -5.16 -0.47
C ALA A 75 5.78 -5.81 0.91
N VAL A 76 6.30 -5.15 1.93
CA VAL A 76 6.32 -5.57 3.34
C VAL A 76 5.31 -4.79 4.17
N THR A 77 5.33 -4.92 5.49
CA THR A 77 4.48 -4.11 6.37
C THR A 77 5.07 -2.71 6.56
N ALA A 78 4.23 -1.73 6.97
CA ALA A 78 4.68 -0.37 7.19
C ALA A 78 5.81 -0.28 8.23
N SER A 79 5.76 -1.10 9.28
CA SER A 79 6.77 -1.18 10.34
C SER A 79 8.14 -1.64 9.85
N ASP A 80 8.20 -2.38 8.73
CA ASP A 80 9.43 -3.01 8.26
C ASP A 80 10.12 -2.23 7.13
N VAL A 81 9.53 -1.12 6.68
CA VAL A 81 10.03 -0.33 5.55
C VAL A 81 11.48 0.08 5.73
N MET A 82 11.83 0.63 6.91
CA MET A 82 13.20 1.09 7.18
C MET A 82 14.18 -0.08 7.28
N THR A 83 13.82 -1.13 8.01
CA THR A 83 14.65 -2.35 8.11
C THR A 83 14.97 -2.93 6.75
N VAL A 84 13.96 -3.05 5.87
CA VAL A 84 14.14 -3.57 4.52
C VAL A 84 14.97 -2.62 3.64
N ALA A 85 14.83 -1.31 3.80
CA ALA A 85 15.65 -0.35 3.07
C ALA A 85 17.12 -0.38 3.52
N GLU A 86 17.39 -0.54 4.82
CA GLU A 86 18.74 -0.71 5.40
C GLU A 86 19.40 -1.99 4.87
N GLU A 87 18.69 -3.11 4.90
CA GLU A 87 19.16 -4.38 4.33
C GLU A 87 19.40 -4.24 2.82
N ALA A 88 18.48 -3.62 2.09
CA ALA A 88 18.57 -3.43 0.64
C ALA A 88 19.76 -2.56 0.25
N ALA A 89 20.14 -1.57 1.05
CA ALA A 89 21.36 -0.79 0.84
C ALA A 89 22.64 -1.65 0.86
N GLY A 90 22.60 -2.84 1.45
CA GLY A 90 23.71 -3.80 1.45
C GLY A 90 23.83 -4.63 0.17
N TYR A 91 22.78 -4.73 -0.65
CA TYR A 91 22.78 -5.57 -1.84
C TYR A 91 22.26 -4.92 -3.12
N ILE A 92 21.62 -3.74 -3.03
CA ILE A 92 21.13 -3.03 -4.21
C ILE A 92 22.29 -2.66 -5.15
N ARG A 93 22.09 -2.77 -6.46
CA ARG A 93 23.09 -2.45 -7.46
C ARG A 93 22.83 -1.10 -8.10
N ALA A 94 23.90 -0.45 -8.54
CA ALA A 94 23.77 0.80 -9.28
C ALA A 94 22.85 0.63 -10.50
N GLY A 95 21.89 1.53 -10.63
CA GLY A 95 20.88 1.55 -11.69
C GLY A 95 19.71 0.57 -11.52
N GLN A 96 19.71 -0.29 -10.51
CA GLN A 96 18.60 -1.20 -10.21
C GLN A 96 17.42 -0.42 -9.61
N PHE A 97 16.20 -0.65 -10.10
CA PHE A 97 15.03 -0.03 -9.53
C PHE A 97 14.63 -0.70 -8.20
N PHE A 98 14.35 0.13 -7.20
CA PHE A 98 13.75 -0.29 -5.93
C PHE A 98 12.39 0.40 -5.78
N VAL A 99 11.31 -0.32 -6.06
CA VAL A 99 9.95 0.21 -6.07
C VAL A 99 9.30 -0.12 -4.74
N ASP A 100 9.17 0.89 -3.88
CA ASP A 100 8.60 0.74 -2.54
C ASP A 100 7.10 1.00 -2.57
N VAL A 101 6.29 -0.09 -2.58
CA VAL A 101 4.81 -0.05 -2.62
C VAL A 101 4.16 -0.03 -1.23
N ASN A 102 4.96 0.06 -0.16
CA ASN A 102 4.47 0.04 1.21
C ASN A 102 3.74 1.34 1.57
N SER A 103 2.82 1.26 2.53
CA SER A 103 2.19 2.45 3.09
C SER A 103 3.05 2.94 4.26
N ALA A 104 3.67 4.10 4.11
CA ALA A 104 4.50 4.71 5.15
C ALA A 104 4.45 6.24 5.05
N SER A 105 4.91 6.95 6.10
CA SER A 105 4.95 8.40 6.13
C SER A 105 5.89 8.97 5.06
N PRO A 106 5.68 10.22 4.62
CA PRO A 106 6.59 10.89 3.70
C PRO A 106 8.05 10.91 4.16
N ASN A 107 8.29 11.08 5.47
CA ASN A 107 9.65 11.10 6.02
C ASN A 107 10.30 9.72 6.01
N THR A 108 9.53 8.67 6.31
CA THR A 108 9.99 7.28 6.16
C THR A 108 10.40 6.99 4.71
N LYS A 109 9.59 7.42 3.73
CA LYS A 109 9.91 7.25 2.31
C LYS A 109 11.19 8.00 1.90
N LYS A 110 11.37 9.24 2.39
CA LYS A 110 12.59 10.03 2.15
C LYS A 110 13.82 9.37 2.76
N ALA A 111 13.72 8.86 3.99
CA ALA A 111 14.82 8.18 4.66
C ALA A 111 15.20 6.87 3.93
N ALA A 112 14.24 6.05 3.54
CA ALA A 112 14.46 4.84 2.75
C ALA A 112 15.10 5.17 1.39
N ALA A 113 14.62 6.21 0.71
CA ALA A 113 15.19 6.68 -0.54
C ALA A 113 16.67 7.05 -0.39
N ALA A 114 17.02 7.80 0.65
CA ALA A 114 18.41 8.20 0.90
C ALA A 114 19.36 7.01 1.03
N LEU A 115 18.93 5.92 1.66
CA LEU A 115 19.72 4.69 1.82
C LEU A 115 19.98 4.00 0.48
N ILE A 116 18.95 3.85 -0.34
CA ILE A 116 19.02 3.19 -1.65
C ILE A 116 19.81 4.03 -2.66
N GLU A 117 19.51 5.33 -2.75
CA GLU A 117 20.17 6.26 -3.67
C GLU A 117 21.68 6.40 -3.36
N ALA A 118 22.06 6.38 -2.07
CA ALA A 118 23.47 6.41 -1.66
C ALA A 118 24.29 5.22 -2.19
N LYS A 119 23.62 4.12 -2.58
CA LYS A 119 24.25 2.95 -3.20
C LYS A 119 24.10 2.93 -4.73
N GLY A 120 23.57 4.01 -5.32
CA GLY A 120 23.33 4.12 -6.75
C GLY A 120 22.09 3.36 -7.24
N GLY A 121 21.27 2.82 -6.34
CA GLY A 121 19.96 2.28 -6.68
C GLY A 121 19.01 3.40 -7.12
N ARG A 122 17.97 3.06 -7.84
CA ARG A 122 16.92 3.98 -8.29
C ARG A 122 15.66 3.77 -7.45
N TYR A 123 15.55 4.53 -6.36
CA TYR A 123 14.37 4.42 -5.51
C TYR A 123 13.15 5.05 -6.17
N VAL A 124 12.01 4.38 -6.08
CA VAL A 124 10.71 4.86 -6.53
C VAL A 124 9.71 4.74 -5.38
N GLU A 125 9.26 5.86 -4.88
CA GLU A 125 8.14 5.90 -3.97
C GLU A 125 6.86 5.56 -4.72
N ALA A 126 6.16 4.49 -4.32
CA ALA A 126 4.96 4.02 -4.99
C ALA A 126 3.78 3.91 -4.00
N ALA A 127 2.84 4.84 -4.11
CA ALA A 127 1.65 4.87 -3.28
C ALA A 127 0.50 4.15 -3.97
N VAL A 128 0.17 2.95 -3.54
CA VAL A 128 -0.96 2.15 -4.05
C VAL A 128 -2.27 2.76 -3.57
N MET A 129 -3.15 3.16 -4.50
CA MET A 129 -4.32 4.00 -4.23
C MET A 129 -5.63 3.22 -4.01
N ALA A 130 -5.63 1.90 -4.20
CA ALA A 130 -6.80 1.04 -4.02
C ALA A 130 -6.38 -0.35 -3.50
N PRO A 131 -7.32 -1.18 -3.00
CA PRO A 131 -7.06 -2.60 -2.73
C PRO A 131 -6.62 -3.32 -4.01
N VAL A 132 -5.55 -4.12 -3.92
CA VAL A 132 -4.90 -4.72 -5.09
C VAL A 132 -5.67 -5.88 -5.73
N ARG A 133 -6.55 -6.56 -4.98
CA ARG A 133 -7.18 -7.82 -5.43
C ARG A 133 -8.00 -7.67 -6.71
N ALA A 134 -8.88 -6.67 -6.80
CA ALA A 134 -9.78 -6.52 -7.93
C ALA A 134 -9.08 -5.95 -9.18
N PRO A 135 -8.29 -4.83 -9.08
CA PRO A 135 -7.57 -4.30 -10.23
C PRO A 135 -6.33 -5.13 -10.60
N GLY A 136 -5.83 -5.96 -9.67
CA GLY A 136 -4.62 -6.74 -9.88
C GLY A 136 -3.40 -5.85 -10.12
N LEU A 137 -2.65 -6.16 -11.17
CA LEU A 137 -1.47 -5.41 -11.58
C LEU A 137 -1.80 -3.96 -12.01
N ALA A 138 -3.00 -3.75 -12.57
CA ALA A 138 -3.47 -2.44 -13.01
C ALA A 138 -4.02 -1.56 -11.87
N VAL A 139 -3.72 -1.88 -10.60
CA VAL A 139 -4.10 -1.02 -9.48
C VAL A 139 -3.48 0.37 -9.66
N PRO A 140 -4.25 1.47 -9.47
CA PRO A 140 -3.69 2.82 -9.60
C PRO A 140 -2.58 3.06 -8.57
N ILE A 141 -1.42 3.51 -9.03
CA ILE A 141 -0.24 3.81 -8.22
C ILE A 141 0.22 5.23 -8.54
N LEU A 142 0.33 6.08 -7.52
CA LEU A 142 1.03 7.35 -7.64
C LEU A 142 2.52 7.11 -7.35
N ALA A 143 3.39 7.64 -8.20
CA ALA A 143 4.83 7.49 -8.00
C ALA A 143 5.52 8.84 -7.80
N GLY A 144 6.44 8.89 -6.83
CA GLY A 144 7.29 10.03 -6.50
C GLY A 144 8.78 9.69 -6.61
N GLY A 145 9.58 10.73 -6.73
CA GLY A 145 11.03 10.64 -6.85
C GLY A 145 11.55 10.84 -8.27
N PRO A 146 12.87 11.08 -8.43
CA PRO A 146 13.48 11.41 -9.72
C PRO A 146 13.39 10.26 -10.75
N HIS A 147 13.15 9.05 -10.30
CA HIS A 147 13.06 7.85 -11.14
C HIS A 147 11.62 7.40 -11.43
N ALA A 148 10.60 8.14 -10.94
CA ALA A 148 9.19 7.76 -11.06
C ALA A 148 8.74 7.64 -12.52
N ALA A 149 9.12 8.59 -13.39
CA ALA A 149 8.78 8.56 -14.81
C ALA A 149 9.42 7.36 -15.52
N ALA A 150 10.70 7.12 -15.29
CA ALA A 150 11.40 5.98 -15.91
C ALA A 150 10.85 4.62 -15.44
N ALA A 151 10.40 4.54 -14.17
CA ALA A 151 9.73 3.34 -13.67
C ALA A 151 8.36 3.13 -14.34
N ALA A 152 7.58 4.21 -14.53
CA ALA A 152 6.31 4.16 -15.24
C ALA A 152 6.49 3.72 -16.71
N ASP A 153 7.48 4.27 -17.42
CA ASP A 153 7.80 3.90 -18.80
C ASP A 153 8.19 2.42 -18.94
N LEU A 154 8.84 1.87 -17.90
CA LEU A 154 9.25 0.47 -17.88
C LEU A 154 8.11 -0.49 -17.49
N LEU A 155 7.28 -0.11 -16.50
CA LEU A 155 6.33 -1.01 -15.86
C LEU A 155 4.90 -0.92 -16.43
N ASN A 156 4.47 0.24 -16.94
CA ASN A 156 3.14 0.38 -17.52
C ASN A 156 2.94 -0.49 -18.79
N PRO A 157 3.92 -0.63 -19.69
CA PRO A 157 3.81 -1.59 -20.80
C PRO A 157 3.68 -3.05 -20.36
N LEU A 158 4.06 -3.37 -19.11
CA LEU A 158 3.90 -4.69 -18.51
C LEU A 158 2.53 -4.87 -17.80
N GLY A 159 1.66 -3.87 -17.87
CA GLY A 159 0.30 -3.92 -17.33
C GLY A 159 0.09 -3.18 -16.01
N MET A 160 1.08 -2.46 -15.48
CA MET A 160 0.88 -1.60 -14.30
C MET A 160 0.20 -0.28 -14.68
N ALA A 161 -0.35 0.43 -13.66
CA ALA A 161 -0.96 1.74 -13.82
C ALA A 161 -0.28 2.77 -12.90
N ILE A 162 0.98 3.08 -13.23
CA ILE A 162 1.82 4.02 -12.47
C ILE A 162 1.68 5.42 -13.08
N THR A 163 1.33 6.38 -12.22
CA THR A 163 1.26 7.80 -12.58
C THR A 163 2.35 8.55 -11.81
N PRO A 164 3.41 9.06 -12.47
CA PRO A 164 4.37 9.94 -11.85
C PRO A 164 3.70 11.26 -11.44
N VAL A 165 3.86 11.66 -10.17
CA VAL A 165 3.21 12.86 -9.62
C VAL A 165 4.19 13.92 -9.12
N ALA A 166 5.43 13.55 -8.88
CA ALA A 166 6.48 14.46 -8.42
C ALA A 166 7.88 13.88 -8.66
N THR A 167 8.86 14.75 -8.75
CA THR A 167 10.28 14.40 -8.74
C THR A 167 10.87 14.32 -7.32
N GLU A 168 10.16 14.87 -6.34
CA GLU A 168 10.53 14.81 -4.92
C GLU A 168 9.91 13.59 -4.24
N PHE A 169 10.66 13.00 -3.32
CA PHE A 169 10.15 11.94 -2.45
C PHE A 169 9.20 12.47 -1.38
N GLY A 170 8.24 11.65 -0.96
CA GLY A 170 7.25 11.95 0.06
C GLY A 170 5.94 12.55 -0.47
N ARG A 171 5.90 13.00 -1.72
CA ARG A 171 4.70 13.62 -2.30
C ARG A 171 3.59 12.60 -2.60
N ALA A 172 3.93 11.45 -3.16
CA ALA A 172 2.95 10.42 -3.46
C ALA A 172 2.32 9.84 -2.17
N SER A 173 3.15 9.60 -1.14
CA SER A 173 2.67 9.18 0.19
C SER A 173 1.81 10.23 0.86
N ALA A 174 2.21 11.50 0.82
CA ALA A 174 1.41 12.60 1.36
C ALA A 174 0.02 12.67 0.70
N MET A 175 -0.06 12.61 -0.63
CA MET A 175 -1.34 12.59 -1.36
C MET A 175 -2.22 11.42 -0.91
N LYS A 176 -1.65 10.21 -0.79
CA LYS A 176 -2.36 9.02 -0.31
C LYS A 176 -2.87 9.19 1.12
N LEU A 177 -1.99 9.64 2.04
CA LEU A 177 -2.34 9.74 3.46
C LEU A 177 -3.34 10.88 3.72
N CYS A 178 -3.19 12.05 3.10
CA CYS A 178 -4.19 13.12 3.18
C CYS A 178 -5.57 12.66 2.67
N ARG A 179 -5.60 11.96 1.52
CA ARG A 179 -6.85 11.36 1.03
C ARG A 179 -7.41 10.33 2.02
N SER A 180 -6.54 9.55 2.67
CA SER A 180 -6.94 8.55 3.65
C SER A 180 -7.62 9.18 4.87
N ILE A 181 -7.12 10.32 5.37
CA ILE A 181 -7.74 11.07 6.46
C ILE A 181 -9.19 11.42 6.11
N MET A 182 -9.43 11.99 4.93
CA MET A 182 -10.77 12.36 4.50
C MET A 182 -11.69 11.14 4.40
N ILE A 183 -11.31 10.13 3.63
CA ILE A 183 -12.18 8.98 3.36
C ILE A 183 -12.51 8.21 4.65
N LYS A 184 -11.50 7.93 5.47
CA LYS A 184 -11.69 7.14 6.70
C LYS A 184 -12.28 7.97 7.84
N GLY A 185 -12.03 9.29 7.84
CA GLY A 185 -12.68 10.23 8.74
C GLY A 185 -14.18 10.28 8.50
N ILE A 186 -14.61 10.46 7.26
CA ILE A 186 -16.02 10.45 6.87
C ILE A 186 -16.66 9.11 7.24
N GLU A 187 -16.01 7.98 6.96
CA GLU A 187 -16.51 6.65 7.35
C GLU A 187 -16.72 6.53 8.86
N ALA A 188 -15.74 6.96 9.66
CA ALA A 188 -15.84 6.89 11.11
C ALA A 188 -16.98 7.76 11.65
N LEU A 189 -17.11 8.99 11.15
CA LEU A 189 -18.19 9.90 11.54
C LEU A 189 -19.58 9.35 11.17
N ILE A 190 -19.75 8.84 9.95
CA ILE A 190 -21.03 8.28 9.51
C ILE A 190 -21.41 7.05 10.35
N VAL A 191 -20.46 6.15 10.61
CA VAL A 191 -20.73 4.94 11.40
C VAL A 191 -21.08 5.28 12.84
N ASP A 192 -20.36 6.20 13.48
CA ASP A 192 -20.67 6.59 14.87
C ASP A 192 -22.01 7.37 14.94
N ALA A 193 -22.28 8.29 14.00
CA ALA A 193 -23.55 9.02 13.93
C ALA A 193 -24.74 8.08 13.69
N SER A 194 -24.61 7.11 12.77
CA SER A 194 -25.66 6.13 12.50
C SER A 194 -25.97 5.26 13.72
N ARG A 195 -24.94 4.82 14.43
CA ARG A 195 -25.11 4.03 15.66
C ARG A 195 -25.82 4.84 16.77
N ALA A 196 -25.47 6.11 16.92
CA ALA A 196 -26.12 7.00 17.88
C ALA A 196 -27.58 7.25 17.49
N ALA A 197 -27.85 7.54 16.21
CA ALA A 197 -29.21 7.74 15.72
C ALA A 197 -30.10 6.49 15.89
N ALA A 198 -29.54 5.30 15.60
CA ALA A 198 -30.24 4.04 15.82
C ALA A 198 -30.60 3.80 17.32
N ALA A 199 -29.68 4.17 18.23
CA ALA A 199 -29.90 4.02 19.65
C ALA A 199 -31.06 4.90 20.17
N PHE A 200 -31.39 5.99 19.47
CA PHE A 200 -32.48 6.90 19.77
C PHE A 200 -33.68 6.71 18.84
N ASP A 201 -33.64 5.78 17.89
CA ASP A 201 -34.67 5.53 16.88
C ASP A 201 -35.04 6.78 16.04
N VAL A 202 -33.99 7.54 15.65
CA VAL A 202 -34.12 8.80 14.88
C VAL A 202 -33.30 8.79 13.57
N GLU A 203 -32.98 7.62 13.04
CA GLU A 203 -32.15 7.52 11.81
C GLU A 203 -32.82 8.17 10.60
N ALA A 204 -34.16 8.02 10.47
CA ALA A 204 -34.91 8.56 9.34
C ALA A 204 -34.88 10.09 9.32
N GLU A 205 -35.05 10.71 10.48
CA GLU A 205 -35.01 12.15 10.66
C GLU A 205 -33.63 12.73 10.42
N VAL A 206 -32.58 12.06 10.94
CA VAL A 206 -31.20 12.47 10.74
C VAL A 206 -30.81 12.41 9.25
N TYR A 207 -31.12 11.31 8.58
CA TYR A 207 -30.80 11.20 7.14
C TYR A 207 -31.66 12.12 6.29
N GLY A 208 -32.91 12.38 6.66
CA GLY A 208 -33.78 13.37 6.04
C GLY A 208 -33.18 14.77 6.08
N SER A 209 -32.78 15.21 7.27
CA SER A 209 -32.16 16.53 7.48
C SER A 209 -30.79 16.66 6.78
N LEU A 210 -29.97 15.60 6.78
CA LEU A 210 -28.71 15.57 6.02
C LEU A 210 -28.98 15.65 4.51
N GLY A 211 -30.05 15.02 4.01
CA GLY A 211 -30.48 15.12 2.62
C GLY A 211 -30.88 16.52 2.20
N GLU A 212 -31.48 17.31 3.09
CA GLU A 212 -31.76 18.73 2.85
C GLU A 212 -30.47 19.55 2.72
N THR A 213 -29.46 19.25 3.54
CA THR A 213 -28.18 19.95 3.54
C THR A 213 -27.30 19.56 2.34
N PHE A 214 -27.30 18.29 1.99
CA PHE A 214 -26.48 17.71 0.89
C PHE A 214 -27.35 16.85 -0.02
N PRO A 215 -28.17 17.44 -0.91
CA PRO A 215 -29.19 16.73 -1.68
C PRO A 215 -28.65 15.68 -2.68
N SER A 216 -27.39 15.76 -3.04
CA SER A 216 -26.75 14.82 -3.97
C SER A 216 -26.34 13.48 -3.33
N ILE A 217 -26.50 13.31 -2.01
CA ILE A 217 -26.03 12.15 -1.27
C ILE A 217 -27.21 11.32 -0.80
N ASP A 218 -27.23 10.04 -1.18
CA ASP A 218 -28.07 9.02 -0.55
C ASP A 218 -27.42 8.60 0.78
N TRP A 219 -27.78 9.28 1.85
CA TRP A 219 -27.18 9.08 3.17
C TRP A 219 -27.41 7.68 3.72
N ARG A 220 -28.58 7.08 3.48
CA ARG A 220 -28.89 5.72 3.94
C ARG A 220 -28.01 4.68 3.24
N ALA A 221 -27.92 4.75 1.92
CA ALA A 221 -27.04 3.86 1.15
C ALA A 221 -25.57 4.07 1.50
N LEU A 222 -25.15 5.33 1.66
CA LEU A 222 -23.78 5.67 2.04
C LEU A 222 -23.41 5.12 3.43
N ALA A 223 -24.29 5.28 4.42
CA ALA A 223 -24.09 4.78 5.78
C ALA A 223 -23.95 3.24 5.81
N ALA A 224 -24.82 2.53 5.10
CA ALA A 224 -24.77 1.08 4.99
C ALA A 224 -23.47 0.60 4.35
N MET A 225 -23.06 1.23 3.25
CA MET A 225 -21.80 0.91 2.55
C MET A 225 -20.59 1.15 3.45
N MET A 226 -20.55 2.28 4.16
CA MET A 226 -19.42 2.62 5.03
C MET A 226 -19.34 1.71 6.26
N ALA A 227 -20.49 1.36 6.86
CA ALA A 227 -20.53 0.40 7.96
C ALA A 227 -19.97 -0.97 7.55
N GLU A 228 -20.35 -1.49 6.38
CA GLU A 228 -19.83 -2.76 5.85
C GLU A 228 -18.32 -2.69 5.56
N ARG A 229 -17.84 -1.59 5.01
CA ARG A 229 -16.40 -1.38 4.76
C ARG A 229 -15.59 -1.34 6.06
N VAL A 230 -16.09 -0.67 7.09
CA VAL A 230 -15.43 -0.63 8.41
C VAL A 230 -15.47 -2.02 9.06
N ALA A 231 -16.60 -2.70 9.02
CA ALA A 231 -16.76 -4.05 9.57
C ALA A 231 -15.77 -5.04 8.93
N THR A 232 -15.60 -4.98 7.62
CA THR A 232 -14.75 -5.93 6.87
C THR A 232 -13.27 -5.58 6.91
N HIS A 233 -12.90 -4.30 6.93
CA HIS A 233 -11.54 -3.82 6.73
C HIS A 233 -10.99 -2.95 7.86
N GLY A 234 -11.71 -2.73 8.94
CA GLY A 234 -11.42 -1.74 9.97
C GLY A 234 -10.03 -1.89 10.59
N ILE A 235 -9.52 -3.10 10.82
CA ILE A 235 -8.18 -3.34 11.38
C ILE A 235 -7.10 -2.75 10.45
N ARG A 236 -7.12 -3.07 9.15
CA ARG A 236 -6.18 -2.54 8.17
C ARG A 236 -6.31 -1.03 8.02
N ARG A 237 -7.55 -0.52 8.00
CA ARG A 237 -7.85 0.92 7.88
C ARG A 237 -7.38 1.71 9.10
N ALA A 238 -7.46 1.12 10.29
CA ALA A 238 -6.91 1.69 11.52
C ALA A 238 -5.38 1.85 11.44
N ALA A 239 -4.67 0.84 10.92
CA ALA A 239 -3.22 0.92 10.72
C ALA A 239 -2.87 2.06 9.75
N GLU A 240 -3.56 2.17 8.60
CA GLU A 240 -3.35 3.26 7.64
C GLU A 240 -3.64 4.65 8.24
N MET A 241 -4.56 4.77 9.21
CA MET A 241 -4.83 6.03 9.91
C MET A 241 -3.78 6.36 10.97
N ARG A 242 -3.11 5.36 11.56
CA ARG A 242 -1.95 5.60 12.43
C ARG A 242 -0.79 6.18 11.65
N GLU A 243 -0.49 5.64 10.46
CA GLU A 243 0.50 6.25 9.54
C GLU A 243 0.16 7.70 9.19
N ALA A 244 -1.13 7.99 8.98
CA ALA A 244 -1.57 9.36 8.72
C ALA A 244 -1.40 10.27 9.96
N ALA A 245 -1.64 9.74 11.16
CA ALA A 245 -1.42 10.46 12.42
C ALA A 245 0.07 10.76 12.63
N ASP A 246 0.95 9.80 12.33
CA ASP A 246 2.39 9.99 12.43
C ASP A 246 2.87 11.08 11.44
N MET A 247 2.37 11.07 10.20
CA MET A 247 2.64 12.14 9.22
C MET A 247 2.20 13.53 9.75
N ILE A 248 1.01 13.62 10.37
CA ILE A 248 0.51 14.89 10.95
C ILE A 248 1.42 15.34 12.10
N ALA A 249 1.84 14.43 12.98
CA ALA A 249 2.77 14.72 14.07
C ALA A 249 4.15 15.16 13.57
N GLU A 250 4.69 14.53 12.52
CA GLU A 250 5.95 14.91 11.87
C GLU A 250 5.92 16.35 11.29
N LEU A 251 4.73 16.85 10.95
CA LEU A 251 4.53 18.25 10.52
C LEU A 251 4.39 19.22 11.68
N GLY A 252 4.43 18.77 12.93
CA GLY A 252 4.18 19.58 14.13
C GLY A 252 2.70 19.97 14.29
N LEU A 253 1.78 19.27 13.63
CA LEU A 253 0.33 19.46 13.75
C LEU A 253 -0.27 18.46 14.74
N ASP A 254 -1.48 18.74 15.22
CA ASP A 254 -2.18 17.86 16.16
C ASP A 254 -2.69 16.58 15.48
N PRO A 255 -2.20 15.39 15.84
CA PRO A 255 -2.60 14.12 15.25
C PRO A 255 -3.86 13.49 15.89
N GLU A 256 -4.45 14.08 16.92
CA GLU A 256 -5.47 13.41 17.76
C GLU A 256 -6.73 13.05 16.95
N LEU A 257 -7.15 13.89 16.02
CA LEU A 257 -8.28 13.55 15.14
C LEU A 257 -8.00 12.26 14.33
N SER A 258 -6.80 12.14 13.74
CA SER A 258 -6.43 10.95 12.96
C SER A 258 -6.31 9.69 13.84
N ARG A 259 -5.84 9.84 15.09
CA ARG A 259 -5.81 8.76 16.08
C ARG A 259 -7.22 8.34 16.51
N ALA A 260 -8.13 9.29 16.73
CA ALA A 260 -9.53 9.01 17.05
C ALA A 260 -10.20 8.23 15.91
N VAL A 261 -9.97 8.63 14.66
CA VAL A 261 -10.46 7.91 13.48
C VAL A 261 -9.88 6.48 13.42
N ALA A 262 -8.59 6.30 13.68
CA ALA A 262 -7.98 4.96 13.75
C ALA A 262 -8.68 4.06 14.78
N ASN A 263 -8.95 4.60 15.97
CA ASN A 263 -9.65 3.88 17.03
C ASN A 263 -11.09 3.55 16.64
N ALA A 264 -11.82 4.45 15.99
CA ALA A 264 -13.16 4.22 15.48
C ALA A 264 -13.20 3.10 14.42
N GLN A 265 -12.27 3.12 13.46
CA GLN A 265 -12.12 2.07 12.46
C GLN A 265 -11.85 0.70 13.11
N GLN A 266 -10.98 0.65 14.12
CA GLN A 266 -10.65 -0.60 14.82
C GLN A 266 -11.84 -1.16 15.60
N ARG A 267 -12.57 -0.30 16.34
CA ARG A 267 -13.77 -0.70 17.09
C ARG A 267 -14.89 -1.20 16.19
N GLY A 268 -14.99 -0.66 14.98
CA GLY A 268 -16.03 -1.05 14.02
C GLY A 268 -15.74 -2.35 13.28
N ALA A 269 -14.53 -2.88 13.34
CA ALA A 269 -14.17 -4.13 12.68
C ALA A 269 -14.85 -5.34 13.32
N ARG A 270 -15.33 -6.28 12.48
CA ARG A 270 -15.80 -7.58 12.99
C ARG A 270 -14.61 -8.36 13.57
N PRO A 271 -14.78 -9.08 14.70
CA PRO A 271 -13.79 -10.04 15.17
C PRO A 271 -13.50 -11.06 14.07
N LYS A 272 -12.22 -11.45 13.94
CA LYS A 272 -11.84 -12.56 13.06
C LYS A 272 -12.11 -13.89 13.71
#